data_60c0ab4ea4a84abe2f38825c00a38a30
#
_entry.id   60c0ab4ea4a84abe2f38825c00a38a30
#
_cell.length_a   1.000
_cell.length_b   1.000
_cell.length_c   1.000
_cell.angle_alpha   90.00
_cell.angle_beta   90.00
_cell.angle_gamma   90.00
#
_symmetry.space_group_name_H-M   'P 1'
#
loop_
_entity.id
_entity.type
_entity.pdbx_description
1 polymer ?
#
loop_
_entity_poly.entity_id
_entity_poly.type
_entity_poly.pdbx_seq_one_letter_code
_entity_poly.pdbx_strand_id
1 'polypeptide(L)'
;MIDPVTIIMKVWNAQAHVRLCLKTLLQHTDDPFELIIIDNHSRPEVVQFLRAAARDDSRIRLVENATNVGPGHANRQGVALAQGRTICLLDSDVLVPPRWLTRLRAEFERHPAVKLLAPLNYHQTLSHPFGPDNSAAAWFATKREHPQLAPLRQFHAFSRGLSIEEFDELMCSTHGRELAAMECPPMFIGACCVLLDADFVAAAGGVADPRFDGYGSEDVDLCWRIAEQGGQVARTTAVYVHHFHHASLIDNALDPEVALRQANQVLYAKWKSRLIGLVQAEIARGGSPRDYLGAYFIFQPLSHHTSFVADLRATTGRADIPDDIVWKPRP
;
A
#
# COMPACT_ATOMS: atom_id res chain seq x y z
N MET A 1 -1.35 20.98 22.45
CA MET A 1 -1.89 19.60 22.40
C MET A 1 -1.42 19.02 21.07
N ILE A 2 -1.03 17.74 21.07
CA ILE A 2 -0.62 17.04 19.86
C ILE A 2 -1.91 16.78 19.06
N ASP A 3 -1.94 17.18 17.77
CA ASP A 3 -3.06 16.96 16.88
C ASP A 3 -3.25 15.44 16.64
N PRO A 4 -4.44 14.86 16.83
CA PRO A 4 -4.65 13.44 16.65
C PRO A 4 -4.46 13.03 15.18
N VAL A 5 -3.90 11.85 14.96
CA VAL A 5 -3.85 11.23 13.63
C VAL A 5 -5.19 10.57 13.34
N THR A 6 -5.79 10.86 12.18
CA THR A 6 -6.97 10.11 11.73
C THR A 6 -6.54 8.83 11.02
N ILE A 7 -6.76 7.68 11.66
CA ILE A 7 -6.53 6.37 11.06
C ILE A 7 -7.81 5.94 10.32
N ILE A 8 -7.69 5.63 9.04
CA ILE A 8 -8.79 5.15 8.20
C ILE A 8 -8.53 3.70 7.86
N MET A 9 -9.42 2.82 8.30
CA MET A 9 -9.36 1.38 8.06
C MET A 9 -10.57 0.92 7.25
N LYS A 10 -10.33 0.46 6.02
CA LYS A 10 -11.36 -0.21 5.23
C LYS A 10 -11.43 -1.69 5.56
N VAL A 11 -12.62 -2.21 5.72
CA VAL A 11 -12.86 -3.63 6.07
C VAL A 11 -13.81 -4.26 5.06
N TRP A 12 -13.45 -5.43 4.57
CA TRP A 12 -14.33 -6.29 3.78
C TRP A 12 -14.06 -7.75 4.12
N ASN A 13 -14.85 -8.31 5.03
CA ASN A 13 -14.71 -9.69 5.54
C ASN A 13 -13.34 -9.95 6.22
N ALA A 14 -12.69 -11.08 5.99
CA ALA A 14 -11.39 -11.47 6.55
C ALA A 14 -11.29 -11.33 8.09
N GLN A 15 -12.31 -11.77 8.82
CA GLN A 15 -12.50 -11.53 10.26
C GLN A 15 -11.26 -11.81 11.13
N ALA A 16 -10.53 -12.88 10.85
CA ALA A 16 -9.34 -13.24 11.63
C ALA A 16 -8.23 -12.20 11.53
N HIS A 17 -8.03 -11.63 10.35
CA HIS A 17 -7.06 -10.56 10.10
C HIS A 17 -7.51 -9.24 10.73
N VAL A 18 -8.79 -8.87 10.53
CA VAL A 18 -9.39 -7.66 11.13
C VAL A 18 -9.25 -7.68 12.66
N ARG A 19 -9.55 -8.83 13.30
CA ARG A 19 -9.39 -8.99 14.76
C ARG A 19 -7.93 -8.79 15.20
N LEU A 20 -6.99 -9.38 14.49
CA LEU A 20 -5.57 -9.25 14.80
C LEU A 20 -5.07 -7.82 14.58
N CYS A 21 -5.41 -7.21 13.44
CA CYS A 21 -5.07 -5.83 13.13
C CYS A 21 -5.60 -4.88 14.20
N LEU A 22 -6.90 -4.92 14.49
CA LEU A 22 -7.53 -4.04 15.47
C LEU A 22 -6.94 -4.24 16.88
N LYS A 23 -6.68 -5.48 17.27
CA LYS A 23 -6.03 -5.80 18.56
C LYS A 23 -4.67 -5.11 18.68
N THR A 24 -3.79 -5.28 17.70
CA THR A 24 -2.45 -4.69 17.78
C THR A 24 -2.47 -3.17 17.61
N LEU A 25 -3.35 -2.64 16.75
CA LEU A 25 -3.55 -1.19 16.63
C LEU A 25 -3.92 -0.57 17.98
N LEU A 26 -4.95 -1.08 18.64
CA LEU A 26 -5.42 -0.52 19.92
C LEU A 26 -4.41 -0.70 21.07
N GLN A 27 -3.65 -1.78 21.07
CA GLN A 27 -2.64 -2.07 22.10
C GLN A 27 -1.31 -1.32 21.90
N HIS A 28 -0.93 -1.04 20.66
CA HIS A 28 0.40 -0.57 20.29
C HIS A 28 0.45 0.89 19.82
N THR A 29 -0.69 1.60 19.86
CA THR A 29 -0.77 3.00 19.45
C THR A 29 -0.89 3.90 20.68
N ASP A 30 0.21 4.56 21.02
CA ASP A 30 0.32 5.44 22.21
C ASP A 30 -0.07 6.90 21.87
N ASP A 31 0.10 7.33 20.61
CA ASP A 31 -0.25 8.68 20.14
C ASP A 31 -1.77 8.91 20.18
N PRO A 32 -2.22 10.16 20.37
CA PRO A 32 -3.62 10.49 20.15
C PRO A 32 -4.07 10.17 18.72
N PHE A 33 -5.14 9.40 18.58
CA PHE A 33 -5.74 9.08 17.28
C PHE A 33 -7.26 8.97 17.37
N GLU A 34 -7.92 9.17 16.24
CA GLU A 34 -9.26 8.66 15.95
C GLU A 34 -9.15 7.51 14.93
N LEU A 35 -10.02 6.52 15.03
CA LEU A 35 -10.08 5.41 14.10
C LEU A 35 -11.44 5.40 13.38
N ILE A 36 -11.42 5.66 12.08
CA ILE A 36 -12.60 5.58 11.23
C ILE A 36 -12.54 4.24 10.50
N ILE A 37 -13.46 3.34 10.85
CA ILE A 37 -13.62 2.05 10.19
C ILE A 37 -14.74 2.16 9.15
N ILE A 38 -14.42 1.88 7.89
CA ILE A 38 -15.40 1.77 6.82
C ILE A 38 -15.64 0.30 6.54
N ASP A 39 -16.77 -0.23 7.04
CA ASP A 39 -17.21 -1.57 6.68
C ASP A 39 -17.80 -1.57 5.28
N ASN A 40 -17.14 -2.27 4.40
CA ASN A 40 -17.48 -2.28 2.98
C ASN A 40 -18.41 -3.44 2.62
N HIS A 41 -19.50 -3.58 3.39
CA HIS A 41 -20.52 -4.64 3.25
C HIS A 41 -19.97 -6.02 3.59
N SER A 42 -19.45 -6.16 4.80
CA SER A 42 -18.97 -7.45 5.32
C SER A 42 -20.12 -8.37 5.78
N ARG A 43 -19.80 -9.64 5.96
CA ARG A 43 -20.70 -10.63 6.52
C ARG A 43 -21.14 -10.26 7.96
N PRO A 44 -22.33 -10.71 8.41
CA PRO A 44 -22.90 -10.30 9.70
C PRO A 44 -21.99 -10.50 10.92
N GLU A 45 -21.19 -11.56 10.95
CA GLU A 45 -20.27 -11.84 12.04
C GLU A 45 -19.12 -10.82 12.13
N VAL A 46 -18.67 -10.28 11.01
CA VAL A 46 -17.66 -9.20 10.96
C VAL A 46 -18.29 -7.89 11.44
N VAL A 47 -19.47 -7.55 10.90
CA VAL A 47 -20.20 -6.33 11.28
C VAL A 47 -20.51 -6.33 12.78
N GLN A 48 -20.97 -7.46 13.35
CA GLN A 48 -21.23 -7.57 14.79
C GLN A 48 -19.95 -7.32 15.62
N PHE A 49 -18.82 -7.86 15.16
CA PHE A 49 -17.52 -7.62 15.81
C PHE A 49 -17.14 -6.14 15.76
N LEU A 50 -17.26 -5.49 14.59
CA LEU A 50 -16.92 -4.06 14.43
C LEU A 50 -17.84 -3.16 15.26
N ARG A 51 -19.14 -3.46 15.31
CA ARG A 51 -20.11 -2.74 16.16
C ARG A 51 -19.78 -2.89 17.64
N ALA A 52 -19.33 -4.07 18.08
CA ALA A 52 -18.89 -4.29 19.46
C ALA A 52 -17.63 -3.44 19.75
N ALA A 53 -16.62 -3.49 18.89
CA ALA A 53 -15.40 -2.71 19.05
C ALA A 53 -15.69 -1.19 19.14
N ALA A 54 -16.57 -0.68 18.27
CA ALA A 54 -16.95 0.74 18.28
C ALA A 54 -17.77 1.17 19.53
N ARG A 55 -18.47 0.23 20.17
CA ARG A 55 -19.13 0.51 21.46
C ARG A 55 -18.15 0.53 22.63
N ASP A 56 -17.14 -0.34 22.56
CA ASP A 56 -16.19 -0.55 23.67
C ASP A 56 -15.05 0.49 23.68
N ASP A 57 -14.77 1.16 22.56
CA ASP A 57 -13.72 2.16 22.43
C ASP A 57 -14.25 3.42 21.68
N SER A 58 -14.36 4.53 22.42
CA SER A 58 -14.90 5.81 21.91
C SER A 58 -14.02 6.46 20.81
N ARG A 59 -12.77 6.00 20.62
CA ARG A 59 -11.91 6.45 19.52
C ARG A 59 -12.34 5.89 18.17
N ILE A 60 -13.20 4.86 18.18
CA ILE A 60 -13.64 4.15 16.96
C ILE A 60 -14.95 4.73 16.46
N ARG A 61 -14.95 5.19 15.22
CA ARG A 61 -16.16 5.54 14.46
C ARG A 61 -16.38 4.52 13.37
N LEU A 62 -17.49 3.78 13.42
CA LEU A 62 -17.87 2.80 12.40
C LEU A 62 -18.82 3.41 11.39
N VAL A 63 -18.54 3.20 10.10
CA VAL A 63 -19.41 3.52 8.97
C VAL A 63 -19.68 2.23 8.21
N GLU A 64 -20.94 1.90 7.98
CA GLU A 64 -21.37 0.67 7.33
C GLU A 64 -21.94 0.99 5.94
N ASN A 65 -21.34 0.45 4.89
CA ASN A 65 -21.81 0.56 3.53
C ASN A 65 -22.88 -0.50 3.21
N ALA A 66 -23.93 -0.10 2.50
CA ALA A 66 -24.98 -1.04 2.05
C ALA A 66 -24.50 -2.00 0.95
N THR A 67 -23.41 -1.67 0.25
CA THR A 67 -22.76 -2.48 -0.78
C THR A 67 -21.25 -2.28 -0.72
N ASN A 68 -20.46 -3.19 -1.29
CA ASN A 68 -19.02 -2.97 -1.45
C ASN A 68 -18.79 -1.89 -2.53
N VAL A 69 -18.28 -0.75 -2.12
CA VAL A 69 -18.01 0.42 -2.98
C VAL A 69 -16.57 0.47 -3.50
N GLY A 70 -15.77 -0.57 -3.23
CA GLY A 70 -14.35 -0.62 -3.57
C GLY A 70 -13.45 0.13 -2.57
N PRO A 71 -12.13 -0.17 -2.57
CA PRO A 71 -11.20 0.36 -1.58
C PRO A 71 -10.96 1.87 -1.73
N GLY A 72 -10.87 2.38 -2.96
CA GLY A 72 -10.67 3.80 -3.22
C GLY A 72 -11.82 4.66 -2.71
N HIS A 73 -13.07 4.25 -2.94
CA HIS A 73 -14.26 4.95 -2.43
C HIS A 73 -14.36 4.88 -0.91
N ALA A 74 -14.07 3.72 -0.30
CA ALA A 74 -14.05 3.57 1.15
C ALA A 74 -13.02 4.50 1.80
N ASN A 75 -11.81 4.60 1.23
CA ASN A 75 -10.81 5.57 1.69
C ASN A 75 -11.31 7.01 1.57
N ARG A 76 -11.96 7.38 0.47
CA ARG A 76 -12.55 8.73 0.31
C ARG A 76 -13.63 9.03 1.34
N GLN A 77 -14.49 8.05 1.67
CA GLN A 77 -15.48 8.21 2.73
C GLN A 77 -14.82 8.48 4.08
N GLY A 78 -13.77 7.72 4.43
CA GLY A 78 -13.01 7.92 5.66
C GLY A 78 -12.36 9.30 5.72
N VAL A 79 -11.69 9.72 4.64
CA VAL A 79 -11.06 11.05 4.56
C VAL A 79 -12.06 12.19 4.70
N ALA A 80 -13.25 12.05 4.13
CA ALA A 80 -14.30 13.08 4.26
C ALA A 80 -14.82 13.25 5.71
N LEU A 81 -14.54 12.28 6.57
CA LEU A 81 -14.94 12.29 7.99
C LEU A 81 -13.76 12.62 8.92
N ALA A 82 -12.54 12.65 8.39
CA ALA A 82 -11.31 12.90 9.13
C ALA A 82 -11.29 14.31 9.75
N GLN A 83 -10.78 14.40 10.97
CA GLN A 83 -10.60 15.66 11.70
C GLN A 83 -9.13 16.06 11.83
N GLY A 84 -8.22 15.08 11.77
CA GLY A 84 -6.77 15.29 11.87
C GLY A 84 -6.15 15.81 10.57
N ARG A 85 -5.10 16.62 10.69
CA ARG A 85 -4.30 17.10 9.54
C ARG A 85 -3.37 16.01 8.99
N THR A 86 -3.06 15.00 9.78
CA THR A 86 -2.34 13.81 9.37
C THR A 86 -3.30 12.64 9.27
N ILE A 87 -3.38 12.03 8.11
CA ILE A 87 -4.20 10.85 7.84
C ILE A 87 -3.30 9.63 7.75
N CYS A 88 -3.71 8.53 8.39
CA CYS A 88 -3.13 7.22 8.19
C CYS A 88 -4.12 6.33 7.43
N LEU A 89 -3.79 5.92 6.20
CA LEU A 89 -4.51 4.81 5.59
C LEU A 89 -3.90 3.51 6.12
N LEU A 90 -4.75 2.62 6.63
CA LEU A 90 -4.33 1.33 7.20
C LEU A 90 -5.22 0.21 6.69
N ASP A 91 -4.64 -0.80 6.06
CA ASP A 91 -5.39 -2.00 5.69
C ASP A 91 -5.73 -2.85 6.91
N SER A 92 -6.88 -3.51 6.86
CA SER A 92 -7.41 -4.31 7.98
C SER A 92 -6.70 -5.65 8.18
N ASP A 93 -5.66 -5.92 7.40
CA ASP A 93 -4.79 -7.09 7.48
C ASP A 93 -3.32 -6.71 7.71
N VAL A 94 -3.10 -5.65 8.49
CA VAL A 94 -1.76 -5.19 8.90
C VAL A 94 -1.55 -5.49 10.38
N LEU A 95 -0.38 -6.03 10.72
CA LEU A 95 0.10 -6.22 12.09
C LEU A 95 1.10 -5.11 12.41
N VAL A 96 0.84 -4.31 13.45
CA VAL A 96 1.66 -3.18 13.83
C VAL A 96 2.43 -3.43 15.14
N PRO A 97 3.71 -3.01 15.25
CA PRO A 97 4.52 -3.14 16.46
C PRO A 97 4.21 -2.04 17.49
N PRO A 98 4.67 -2.15 18.74
CA PRO A 98 4.56 -1.08 19.73
C PRO A 98 5.17 0.24 19.24
N ARG A 99 4.50 1.35 19.55
CA ARG A 99 4.92 2.71 19.22
C ARG A 99 5.13 2.99 17.73
N TRP A 100 4.50 2.20 16.87
CA TRP A 100 4.65 2.33 15.41
C TRP A 100 4.24 3.71 14.90
N LEU A 101 3.09 4.23 15.37
CA LEU A 101 2.56 5.52 14.93
C LEU A 101 3.44 6.68 15.41
N THR A 102 3.88 6.66 16.66
CA THR A 102 4.79 7.66 17.24
C THR A 102 6.08 7.78 16.43
N ARG A 103 6.69 6.63 16.09
CA ARG A 103 7.94 6.60 15.31
C ARG A 103 7.70 7.06 13.86
N LEU A 104 6.64 6.57 13.23
CA LEU A 104 6.32 6.94 11.85
C LEU A 104 5.96 8.43 11.72
N ARG A 105 5.19 8.95 12.69
CA ARG A 105 4.85 10.37 12.78
C ARG A 105 6.09 11.25 12.98
N ALA A 106 7.00 10.86 13.85
CA ALA A 106 8.26 11.60 14.08
C ALA A 106 9.11 11.69 12.79
N GLU A 107 9.15 10.63 11.99
CA GLU A 107 9.80 10.67 10.68
C GLU A 107 9.06 11.61 9.71
N PHE A 108 7.73 11.55 9.67
CA PHE A 108 6.92 12.39 8.80
C PHE A 108 7.07 13.88 9.11
N GLU A 109 7.00 14.26 10.39
CA GLU A 109 7.16 15.64 10.86
C GLU A 109 8.58 16.19 10.63
N ARG A 110 9.61 15.33 10.69
CA ARG A 110 11.00 15.70 10.44
C ARG A 110 11.28 16.02 8.96
N HIS A 111 10.43 15.53 8.06
CA HIS A 111 10.60 15.65 6.61
C HIS A 111 9.39 16.34 5.94
N PRO A 112 9.20 17.66 6.07
CA PRO A 112 7.98 18.36 5.64
C PRO A 112 7.73 18.34 4.11
N ALA A 113 8.75 18.02 3.30
CA ALA A 113 8.59 17.79 1.86
C ALA A 113 7.89 16.46 1.55
N VAL A 114 7.93 15.50 2.48
CA VAL A 114 7.27 14.20 2.34
C VAL A 114 5.78 14.38 2.59
N LYS A 115 4.96 13.99 1.61
CA LYS A 115 3.50 14.09 1.65
C LYS A 115 2.80 12.73 1.71
N LEU A 116 3.54 11.67 1.44
CA LEU A 116 3.18 10.28 1.69
C LEU A 116 4.39 9.56 2.26
N LEU A 117 4.25 8.99 3.46
CA LEU A 117 5.28 8.19 4.12
C LEU A 117 4.77 6.80 4.45
N ALA A 118 5.47 5.78 3.98
CA ALA A 118 5.22 4.39 4.35
C ALA A 118 6.28 3.85 5.33
N PRO A 119 5.92 2.97 6.26
CA PRO A 119 6.86 2.15 7.00
C PRO A 119 7.44 1.05 6.12
N LEU A 120 8.47 0.40 6.59
CA LEU A 120 9.01 -0.82 6.01
C LEU A 120 7.97 -1.95 6.09
N ASN A 121 7.84 -2.70 5.00
CA ASN A 121 7.11 -3.97 4.97
C ASN A 121 7.83 -4.96 4.03
N TYR A 122 7.39 -6.22 3.99
CA TYR A 122 8.07 -7.27 3.22
C TYR A 122 8.01 -7.08 1.69
N HIS A 123 7.10 -6.27 1.16
CA HIS A 123 6.99 -6.01 -0.29
C HIS A 123 8.17 -5.23 -0.88
N GLN A 124 8.90 -4.56 -0.05
CA GLN A 124 10.09 -3.86 -0.49
C GLN A 124 11.17 -4.90 -0.75
N THR A 125 11.90 -4.80 -1.84
CA THR A 125 12.96 -5.74 -2.26
C THR A 125 14.16 -5.71 -1.30
N LEU A 126 13.90 -6.02 -0.03
CA LEU A 126 14.88 -6.04 1.04
C LEU A 126 15.24 -7.48 1.38
N SER A 127 16.48 -7.71 1.78
CA SER A 127 16.90 -9.01 2.26
C SER A 127 16.10 -9.44 3.47
N HIS A 128 15.71 -10.70 3.50
CA HIS A 128 15.11 -11.30 4.70
C HIS A 128 16.21 -11.57 5.73
N PRO A 129 16.02 -11.22 7.02
CA PRO A 129 17.08 -11.32 8.02
C PRO A 129 17.56 -12.75 8.29
N PHE A 130 16.81 -13.76 7.87
CA PHE A 130 17.11 -15.16 8.15
C PHE A 130 17.50 -16.00 6.91
N GLY A 131 17.72 -15.40 5.75
CA GLY A 131 18.05 -16.16 4.56
C GLY A 131 18.48 -15.33 3.37
N PRO A 132 18.91 -15.98 2.29
CA PRO A 132 19.35 -15.29 1.08
C PRO A 132 18.21 -14.68 0.26
N ASP A 133 16.98 -15.12 0.52
CA ASP A 133 15.81 -14.64 -0.20
C ASP A 133 15.44 -13.21 0.23
N ASN A 134 14.79 -12.46 -0.66
CA ASN A 134 14.15 -11.22 -0.26
C ASN A 134 12.91 -11.50 0.59
N SER A 135 12.50 -10.50 1.39
CA SER A 135 11.40 -10.64 2.33
C SER A 135 10.06 -10.99 1.65
N ALA A 136 9.82 -10.53 0.42
CA ALA A 136 8.62 -10.86 -0.33
C ALA A 136 8.58 -12.34 -0.72
N ALA A 137 9.69 -12.87 -1.26
CA ALA A 137 9.79 -14.29 -1.60
C ALA A 137 9.61 -15.18 -0.38
N ALA A 138 10.22 -14.82 0.76
CA ALA A 138 10.08 -15.53 2.02
C ALA A 138 8.62 -15.53 2.53
N TRP A 139 7.92 -14.39 2.45
CA TRP A 139 6.51 -14.31 2.85
C TRP A 139 5.59 -15.13 1.95
N PHE A 140 5.74 -15.02 0.63
CA PHE A 140 4.92 -15.81 -0.29
C PHE A 140 5.19 -17.31 -0.20
N ALA A 141 6.44 -17.72 0.10
CA ALA A 141 6.76 -19.11 0.42
C ALA A 141 6.02 -19.57 1.69
N THR A 142 6.08 -18.78 2.77
CA THR A 142 5.36 -19.06 4.02
C THR A 142 3.85 -19.21 3.80
N LYS A 143 3.21 -18.33 3.04
CA LYS A 143 1.77 -18.43 2.73
C LYS A 143 1.44 -19.70 1.96
N ARG A 144 2.27 -20.08 1.00
CA ARG A 144 2.09 -21.28 0.17
C ARG A 144 2.28 -22.57 0.98
N GLU A 145 3.24 -22.59 1.89
CA GLU A 145 3.53 -23.75 2.74
C GLU A 145 2.55 -23.92 3.90
N HIS A 146 1.98 -22.82 4.38
CA HIS A 146 1.14 -22.78 5.57
C HIS A 146 -0.21 -22.07 5.36
N PRO A 147 -0.97 -22.37 4.29
CA PRO A 147 -2.21 -21.65 3.97
C PRO A 147 -3.31 -21.79 5.02
N GLN A 148 -3.28 -22.88 5.83
CA GLN A 148 -4.28 -23.20 6.83
C GLN A 148 -4.03 -22.55 8.21
N LEU A 149 -2.86 -21.95 8.42
CA LEU A 149 -2.55 -21.32 9.71
C LEU A 149 -3.34 -20.02 9.90
N ALA A 150 -3.76 -19.78 11.14
CA ALA A 150 -4.29 -18.48 11.53
C ALA A 150 -3.25 -17.36 11.32
N PRO A 151 -3.67 -16.10 11.05
CA PRO A 151 -2.75 -15.03 10.66
C PRO A 151 -1.53 -14.86 11.56
N LEU A 152 -1.71 -14.82 12.87
CA LEU A 152 -0.57 -14.70 13.80
C LEU A 152 0.42 -15.88 13.71
N ARG A 153 -0.08 -17.09 13.46
CA ARG A 153 0.79 -18.27 13.29
C ARG A 153 1.52 -18.25 11.95
N GLN A 154 0.90 -17.73 10.90
CA GLN A 154 1.58 -17.48 9.62
C GLN A 154 2.71 -16.46 9.81
N PHE A 155 2.44 -15.36 10.52
CA PHE A 155 3.48 -14.39 10.86
C PHE A 155 4.61 -15.03 11.68
N HIS A 156 4.33 -15.83 12.69
CA HIS A 156 5.37 -16.53 13.47
C HIS A 156 6.19 -17.51 12.60
N ALA A 157 5.57 -18.19 11.63
CA ALA A 157 6.31 -19.03 10.70
C ALA A 157 7.29 -18.19 9.84
N PHE A 158 6.85 -17.04 9.35
CA PHE A 158 7.67 -16.08 8.61
C PHE A 158 8.78 -15.46 9.45
N SER A 159 8.46 -15.01 10.68
CA SER A 159 9.39 -14.36 11.60
C SER A 159 10.25 -15.33 12.42
N ARG A 160 10.15 -16.64 12.15
CA ARG A 160 10.81 -17.72 12.94
C ARG A 160 10.49 -17.67 14.44
N GLY A 161 9.24 -17.38 14.77
CA GLY A 161 8.73 -17.36 16.12
C GLY A 161 8.89 -16.03 16.86
N LEU A 162 9.53 -15.04 16.26
CA LEU A 162 9.64 -13.70 16.86
C LEU A 162 8.26 -13.03 16.92
N SER A 163 8.02 -12.27 17.99
CA SER A 163 6.90 -11.33 18.06
C SER A 163 7.03 -10.21 17.03
N ILE A 164 5.95 -9.46 16.80
CA ILE A 164 6.03 -8.30 15.88
C ILE A 164 7.00 -7.23 16.40
N GLU A 165 7.15 -7.06 17.70
CA GLU A 165 8.08 -6.13 18.31
C GLU A 165 9.55 -6.54 18.05
N GLU A 166 9.88 -7.81 18.32
CA GLU A 166 11.22 -8.35 18.10
C GLU A 166 11.59 -8.35 16.63
N PHE A 167 10.62 -8.66 15.75
CA PHE A 167 10.85 -8.69 14.31
C PHE A 167 10.99 -7.26 13.73
N ASP A 168 10.21 -6.29 14.22
CA ASP A 168 10.37 -4.87 13.89
C ASP A 168 11.76 -4.36 14.24
N GLU A 169 12.23 -4.63 15.47
CA GLU A 169 13.58 -4.22 15.90
C GLU A 169 14.67 -4.85 15.03
N LEU A 170 14.53 -6.15 14.72
CA LEU A 170 15.46 -6.85 13.84
C LEU A 170 15.47 -6.24 12.43
N MET A 171 14.31 -5.98 11.84
CA MET A 171 14.21 -5.38 10.50
C MET A 171 14.76 -3.95 10.46
N CYS A 172 14.42 -3.12 11.46
CA CYS A 172 14.92 -1.76 11.55
C CYS A 172 16.44 -1.70 11.75
N SER A 173 17.01 -2.60 12.57
CA SER A 173 18.46 -2.68 12.76
C SER A 173 19.19 -3.19 11.53
N THR A 174 18.61 -4.14 10.82
CA THR A 174 19.18 -4.71 9.57
C THR A 174 19.21 -3.68 8.44
N HIS A 175 18.21 -2.79 8.36
CA HIS A 175 18.04 -1.85 7.25
C HIS A 175 18.35 -0.38 7.58
N GLY A 176 18.86 -0.09 8.76
CA GLY A 176 19.56 1.15 9.08
C GLY A 176 18.70 2.34 9.50
N ARG A 177 17.38 2.23 9.68
CA ARG A 177 16.49 3.35 10.08
C ARG A 177 16.60 4.58 9.18
N GLU A 178 16.59 4.38 7.88
CA GLU A 178 16.75 5.41 6.87
C GLU A 178 15.41 5.84 6.26
N LEU A 179 15.39 7.03 5.67
CA LEU A 179 14.29 7.51 4.83
C LEU A 179 14.75 7.52 3.38
N ALA A 180 13.98 6.88 2.51
CA ALA A 180 14.24 6.85 1.07
C ALA A 180 13.09 7.50 0.30
N ALA A 181 13.37 8.58 -0.42
CA ALA A 181 12.43 9.17 -1.37
C ALA A 181 12.27 8.25 -2.59
N MET A 182 11.05 8.19 -3.13
CA MET A 182 10.71 7.38 -4.30
C MET A 182 10.62 8.28 -5.54
N GLU A 183 11.21 7.85 -6.64
CA GLU A 183 11.05 8.51 -7.94
C GLU A 183 9.67 8.15 -8.53
N CYS A 184 8.69 9.00 -8.31
CA CYS A 184 7.31 8.83 -8.76
C CYS A 184 6.93 9.84 -9.85
N PRO A 185 6.29 9.45 -10.98
CA PRO A 185 6.31 8.11 -11.52
C PRO A 185 7.73 7.71 -11.98
N PRO A 186 8.02 6.44 -12.18
CA PRO A 186 7.10 5.30 -12.21
C PRO A 186 7.06 4.46 -10.93
N MET A 187 7.92 4.76 -9.93
CA MET A 187 7.83 4.09 -8.64
C MET A 187 6.54 4.46 -7.90
N PHE A 188 6.15 3.63 -6.96
CA PHE A 188 5.00 3.86 -6.08
C PHE A 188 5.16 3.10 -4.77
N ILE A 189 4.26 3.39 -3.84
CA ILE A 189 4.13 2.70 -2.56
C ILE A 189 2.70 2.19 -2.44
N GLY A 190 2.53 0.90 -2.14
CA GLY A 190 1.23 0.34 -1.80
C GLY A 190 0.72 0.90 -0.48
N ALA A 191 -0.51 1.39 -0.46
CA ALA A 191 -1.09 2.11 0.66
C ALA A 191 -1.66 1.20 1.76
N CYS A 192 -0.98 0.08 2.07
CA CYS A 192 -1.41 -0.80 3.17
C CYS A 192 -1.24 -0.17 4.56
N CYS A 193 -0.25 0.70 4.70
CA CYS A 193 -0.02 1.55 5.87
C CYS A 193 0.77 2.78 5.41
N VAL A 194 0.15 3.95 5.39
CA VAL A 194 0.83 5.19 4.96
C VAL A 194 0.31 6.39 5.76
N LEU A 195 1.22 7.31 6.11
CA LEU A 195 0.85 8.65 6.57
C LEU A 195 0.76 9.62 5.40
N LEU A 196 -0.22 10.50 5.45
CA LEU A 196 -0.54 11.50 4.43
C LEU A 196 -0.73 12.89 5.06
N ASP A 197 -0.28 13.93 4.36
CA ASP A 197 -0.66 15.31 4.63
C ASP A 197 -2.05 15.55 4.03
N ALA A 198 -3.07 15.73 4.88
CA ALA A 198 -4.46 15.84 4.47
C ALA A 198 -4.71 17.01 3.53
N ASP A 199 -4.16 18.20 3.84
CA ASP A 199 -4.35 19.41 3.05
C ASP A 199 -3.69 19.27 1.67
N PHE A 200 -2.48 18.71 1.64
CA PHE A 200 -1.78 18.47 0.37
C PHE A 200 -2.49 17.44 -0.51
N VAL A 201 -2.94 16.34 0.09
CA VAL A 201 -3.66 15.28 -0.64
C VAL A 201 -5.00 15.79 -1.16
N ALA A 202 -5.71 16.62 -0.40
CA ALA A 202 -6.94 17.27 -0.87
C ALA A 202 -6.67 18.15 -2.10
N ALA A 203 -5.62 18.97 -2.06
CA ALA A 203 -5.19 19.80 -3.20
C ALA A 203 -4.76 18.97 -4.41
N ALA A 204 -4.18 17.78 -4.20
CA ALA A 204 -3.79 16.84 -5.24
C ALA A 204 -4.97 16.01 -5.80
N GLY A 205 -6.22 16.33 -5.46
CA GLY A 205 -7.43 15.68 -5.96
C GLY A 205 -7.94 14.53 -5.08
N GLY A 206 -7.52 14.47 -3.82
CA GLY A 206 -7.98 13.49 -2.82
C GLY A 206 -7.19 12.19 -2.83
N VAL A 207 -7.53 11.28 -1.91
CA VAL A 207 -6.79 10.01 -1.70
C VAL A 207 -7.01 8.99 -2.82
N ALA A 208 -8.10 9.07 -3.57
CA ALA A 208 -8.37 8.21 -4.71
C ALA A 208 -9.15 8.97 -5.79
N ASP A 209 -8.76 8.78 -7.04
CA ASP A 209 -9.49 9.27 -8.19
C ASP A 209 -10.80 8.45 -8.33
N PRO A 210 -11.97 9.10 -8.53
CA PRO A 210 -13.25 8.40 -8.65
C PRO A 210 -13.34 7.35 -9.75
N ARG A 211 -12.46 7.42 -10.74
CA ARG A 211 -12.42 6.44 -11.83
C ARG A 211 -11.92 5.06 -11.41
N PHE A 212 -11.21 4.97 -10.26
CA PHE A 212 -10.82 3.69 -9.67
C PHE A 212 -11.97 3.20 -8.79
N ASP A 213 -12.96 2.57 -9.41
CA ASP A 213 -14.15 1.99 -8.77
C ASP A 213 -13.98 0.50 -8.42
N GLY A 214 -12.90 -0.12 -8.90
CA GLY A 214 -12.52 -1.50 -8.62
C GLY A 214 -11.45 -1.63 -7.53
N TYR A 215 -10.73 -2.73 -7.57
CA TYR A 215 -9.65 -3.05 -6.64
C TYR A 215 -8.29 -2.68 -7.24
N GLY A 216 -7.53 -1.85 -6.51
CA GLY A 216 -6.11 -1.58 -6.76
C GLY A 216 -5.82 -0.40 -7.69
N SER A 217 -4.55 -0.08 -7.81
CA SER A 217 -3.96 1.01 -8.60
C SER A 217 -4.34 2.44 -8.18
N GLU A 218 -5.28 2.63 -7.26
CA GLU A 218 -5.60 3.93 -6.68
C GLU A 218 -4.44 4.51 -5.87
N ASP A 219 -3.66 3.64 -5.24
CA ASP A 219 -2.45 3.99 -4.48
C ASP A 219 -1.28 4.39 -5.39
N VAL A 220 -1.13 3.73 -6.52
CA VAL A 220 -0.17 4.10 -7.57
C VAL A 220 -0.49 5.50 -8.09
N ASP A 221 -1.75 5.73 -8.46
CA ASP A 221 -2.24 7.02 -8.92
C ASP A 221 -2.04 8.12 -7.88
N LEU A 222 -2.30 7.82 -6.60
CA LEU A 222 -2.08 8.75 -5.49
C LEU A 222 -0.61 9.16 -5.40
N CYS A 223 0.33 8.21 -5.42
CA CYS A 223 1.77 8.50 -5.38
C CYS A 223 2.20 9.42 -6.53
N TRP A 224 1.72 9.14 -7.74
CA TRP A 224 2.10 9.93 -8.91
C TRP A 224 1.49 11.33 -8.92
N ARG A 225 0.23 11.48 -8.45
CA ARG A 225 -0.38 12.81 -8.29
C ARG A 225 0.33 13.65 -7.23
N ILE A 226 0.72 13.05 -6.12
CA ILE A 226 1.50 13.73 -5.08
C ILE A 226 2.82 14.24 -5.66
N ALA A 227 3.54 13.41 -6.38
CA ALA A 227 4.82 13.79 -6.98
C ALA A 227 4.67 14.88 -8.05
N GLU A 228 3.65 14.83 -8.91
CA GLU A 228 3.39 15.87 -9.91
C GLU A 228 3.01 17.23 -9.29
N GLN A 229 2.47 17.22 -8.08
CA GLN A 229 2.20 18.44 -7.32
C GLN A 229 3.42 18.93 -6.50
N GLY A 230 4.58 18.30 -6.68
CA GLY A 230 5.83 18.69 -6.00
C GLY A 230 5.99 18.13 -4.59
N GLY A 231 5.10 17.24 -4.12
CA GLY A 231 5.26 16.52 -2.88
C GLY A 231 6.18 15.31 -3.04
N GLN A 232 6.88 14.93 -1.97
CA GLN A 232 7.69 13.71 -1.96
C GLN A 232 6.87 12.53 -1.47
N VAL A 233 7.04 11.40 -2.14
CA VAL A 233 6.61 10.06 -1.70
C VAL A 233 7.85 9.36 -1.14
N ALA A 234 7.77 8.86 0.10
CA ALA A 234 8.93 8.26 0.75
C ALA A 234 8.54 7.02 1.57
N ARG A 235 9.53 6.19 1.81
CA ARG A 235 9.47 5.09 2.79
C ARG A 235 10.51 5.29 3.86
N THR A 236 10.25 4.76 5.07
CA THR A 236 11.23 4.72 6.15
C THR A 236 11.45 3.30 6.63
N THR A 237 12.70 2.99 6.97
CA THR A 237 13.06 1.74 7.64
C THR A 237 13.10 1.88 9.16
N ALA A 238 12.59 3.00 9.70
CA ALA A 238 12.51 3.22 11.14
C ALA A 238 11.38 2.44 11.84
N VAL A 239 10.42 1.90 11.08
CA VAL A 239 9.30 1.09 11.58
C VAL A 239 9.04 -0.03 10.57
N TYR A 240 8.88 -1.26 11.04
CA TYR A 240 8.39 -2.38 10.24
C TYR A 240 6.94 -2.68 10.60
N VAL A 241 6.07 -2.85 9.60
CA VAL A 241 4.72 -3.41 9.76
C VAL A 241 4.59 -4.66 8.89
N HIS A 242 3.81 -5.64 9.36
CA HIS A 242 3.58 -6.84 8.57
C HIS A 242 2.20 -6.80 7.91
N HIS A 243 2.16 -6.81 6.58
CA HIS A 243 0.93 -6.84 5.79
C HIS A 243 0.66 -8.24 5.28
N PHE A 244 -0.47 -8.83 5.64
CA PHE A 244 -0.82 -10.20 5.22
C PHE A 244 -1.15 -10.31 3.73
N HIS A 245 -1.49 -9.19 3.10
CA HIS A 245 -1.72 -9.04 1.66
C HIS A 245 -2.83 -9.91 1.06
N HIS A 246 -3.80 -9.27 0.46
CA HIS A 246 -4.95 -9.90 -0.19
C HIS A 246 -5.87 -10.72 0.73
N ALA A 247 -5.84 -10.50 2.06
CA ALA A 247 -6.65 -11.30 2.97
C ALA A 247 -8.15 -11.22 2.64
N SER A 248 -8.66 -10.02 2.32
CA SER A 248 -10.06 -9.84 1.93
C SER A 248 -10.40 -10.48 0.59
N LEU A 249 -9.51 -10.41 -0.42
CA LEU A 249 -9.73 -11.06 -1.71
C LEU A 249 -9.78 -12.59 -1.56
N ILE A 250 -8.82 -13.16 -0.82
CA ILE A 250 -8.74 -14.60 -0.55
C ILE A 250 -10.00 -15.07 0.20
N ASP A 251 -10.43 -14.32 1.23
CA ASP A 251 -11.62 -14.65 2.03
C ASP A 251 -12.94 -14.58 1.24
N ASN A 252 -12.95 -13.81 0.14
CA ASN A 252 -14.07 -13.69 -0.79
C ASN A 252 -13.88 -14.52 -2.07
N ALA A 253 -12.86 -15.38 -2.14
CA ALA A 253 -12.55 -16.23 -3.28
C ALA A 253 -12.39 -15.45 -4.61
N LEU A 254 -11.82 -14.24 -4.54
CA LEU A 254 -11.52 -13.43 -5.72
C LEU A 254 -10.06 -13.59 -6.12
N ASP A 255 -9.84 -13.66 -7.43
CA ASP A 255 -8.51 -13.66 -8.02
C ASP A 255 -7.96 -12.22 -8.07
N PRO A 256 -6.85 -11.94 -7.37
CA PRO A 256 -6.24 -10.60 -7.34
C PRO A 256 -5.84 -10.08 -8.73
N GLU A 257 -5.37 -10.94 -9.64
CA GLU A 257 -4.96 -10.52 -10.99
C GLU A 257 -6.16 -10.07 -11.83
N VAL A 258 -7.28 -10.79 -11.68
CA VAL A 258 -8.53 -10.41 -12.36
C VAL A 258 -9.07 -9.10 -11.79
N ALA A 259 -9.04 -8.97 -10.45
CA ALA A 259 -9.52 -7.75 -9.78
C ALA A 259 -8.71 -6.50 -10.16
N LEU A 260 -7.38 -6.64 -10.31
CA LEU A 260 -6.49 -5.54 -10.70
C LEU A 260 -6.63 -5.11 -12.17
N ARG A 261 -7.14 -5.96 -13.04
CA ARG A 261 -7.12 -5.73 -14.49
C ARG A 261 -7.80 -4.44 -14.91
N GLN A 262 -9.01 -4.18 -14.39
CA GLN A 262 -9.78 -2.98 -14.71
C GLN A 262 -9.08 -1.72 -14.19
N ALA A 263 -8.62 -1.74 -12.95
CA ALA A 263 -7.92 -0.62 -12.32
C ALA A 263 -6.63 -0.27 -13.08
N ASN A 264 -5.88 -1.27 -13.53
CA ASN A 264 -4.68 -1.06 -14.32
C ASN A 264 -4.96 -0.47 -15.72
N GLN A 265 -6.09 -0.78 -16.33
CA GLN A 265 -6.52 -0.12 -17.57
C GLN A 265 -6.82 1.36 -17.35
N VAL A 266 -7.49 1.70 -16.26
CA VAL A 266 -7.76 3.10 -15.86
C VAL A 266 -6.44 3.84 -15.60
N LEU A 267 -5.52 3.21 -14.86
CA LEU A 267 -4.21 3.78 -14.59
C LEU A 267 -3.43 4.07 -15.88
N TYR A 268 -3.36 3.08 -16.77
CA TYR A 268 -2.66 3.26 -18.05
C TYR A 268 -3.30 4.36 -18.90
N ALA A 269 -4.61 4.37 -19.05
CA ALA A 269 -5.30 5.40 -19.82
C ALA A 269 -5.04 6.80 -19.29
N LYS A 270 -4.94 6.96 -17.95
CA LYS A 270 -4.66 8.24 -17.30
C LYS A 270 -3.21 8.70 -17.49
N TRP A 271 -2.26 7.79 -17.35
CA TRP A 271 -0.83 8.11 -17.23
C TRP A 271 0.00 7.79 -18.48
N LYS A 272 -0.61 7.26 -19.53
CA LYS A 272 0.04 6.82 -20.77
C LYS A 272 1.05 7.82 -21.31
N SER A 273 0.65 9.07 -21.52
CA SER A 273 1.51 10.10 -22.11
C SER A 273 2.73 10.39 -21.24
N ARG A 274 2.54 10.41 -19.91
CA ARG A 274 3.63 10.63 -18.94
C ARG A 274 4.64 9.48 -18.96
N LEU A 275 4.15 8.25 -18.98
CA LEU A 275 4.98 7.05 -19.00
C LEU A 275 5.77 6.93 -20.30
N ILE A 276 5.15 7.21 -21.44
CA ILE A 276 5.85 7.28 -22.73
C ILE A 276 6.92 8.35 -22.71
N GLY A 277 6.62 9.54 -22.18
CA GLY A 277 7.59 10.63 -22.07
C GLY A 277 8.81 10.29 -21.22
N LEU A 278 8.63 9.53 -20.14
CA LEU A 278 9.74 9.04 -19.30
C LEU A 278 10.66 8.09 -20.08
N VAL A 279 10.08 7.17 -20.86
CA VAL A 279 10.87 6.25 -21.70
C VAL A 279 11.60 7.00 -22.81
N GLN A 280 10.95 7.99 -23.46
CA GLN A 280 11.59 8.83 -24.46
C GLN A 280 12.78 9.60 -23.88
N ALA A 281 12.63 10.17 -22.68
CA ALA A 281 13.71 10.87 -22.00
C ALA A 281 14.90 9.93 -21.69
N GLU A 282 14.64 8.68 -21.31
CA GLU A 282 15.69 7.68 -21.07
C GLU A 282 16.41 7.31 -22.36
N ILE A 283 15.69 7.08 -23.45
CA ILE A 283 16.27 6.83 -24.77
C ILE A 283 17.16 8.00 -25.19
N ALA A 284 16.69 9.22 -25.01
CA ALA A 284 17.45 10.44 -25.37
C ALA A 284 18.76 10.60 -24.59
N ARG A 285 18.84 10.06 -23.36
CA ARG A 285 20.06 10.00 -22.56
C ARG A 285 20.99 8.84 -22.92
N GLY A 286 20.63 8.04 -23.92
CA GLY A 286 21.39 6.84 -24.32
C GLY A 286 21.12 5.61 -23.45
N GLY A 287 20.13 5.69 -22.56
CA GLY A 287 19.69 4.56 -21.73
C GLY A 287 18.87 3.53 -22.51
N SER A 288 18.73 2.34 -21.94
CA SER A 288 17.89 1.29 -22.51
C SER A 288 16.47 1.38 -21.99
N PRO A 289 15.45 1.42 -22.89
CA PRO A 289 14.05 1.34 -22.46
C PRO A 289 13.77 0.07 -21.61
N ARG A 290 14.46 -1.02 -21.91
CA ARG A 290 14.37 -2.27 -21.15
C ARG A 290 14.84 -2.11 -19.71
N ASP A 291 15.96 -1.43 -19.48
CA ASP A 291 16.50 -1.21 -18.14
C ASP A 291 15.59 -0.31 -17.31
N TYR A 292 15.02 0.69 -17.94
CA TYR A 292 14.09 1.61 -17.30
C TYR A 292 12.77 0.92 -16.94
N LEU A 293 12.10 0.30 -17.91
CA LEU A 293 10.79 -0.34 -17.71
C LEU A 293 10.88 -1.65 -16.91
N GLY A 294 11.98 -2.40 -17.03
CA GLY A 294 12.18 -3.63 -16.28
C GLY A 294 12.32 -3.43 -14.76
N ALA A 295 12.57 -2.19 -14.31
CA ALA A 295 12.52 -1.85 -12.90
C ALA A 295 11.08 -1.73 -12.36
N TYR A 296 10.09 -1.63 -13.23
CA TYR A 296 8.71 -1.25 -12.90
C TYR A 296 7.71 -2.31 -13.33
N PHE A 297 7.51 -3.29 -12.49
CA PHE A 297 6.58 -4.38 -12.73
C PHE A 297 5.09 -3.99 -12.70
N ILE A 298 4.77 -2.72 -12.49
CA ILE A 298 3.41 -2.17 -12.53
C ILE A 298 2.65 -2.51 -13.83
N PHE A 299 3.39 -2.79 -14.88
CA PHE A 299 2.82 -3.19 -16.17
C PHE A 299 2.69 -4.72 -16.32
N GLN A 300 2.87 -5.47 -15.24
CA GLN A 300 2.73 -6.92 -15.25
C GLN A 300 1.34 -7.36 -15.69
N PRO A 301 1.30 -8.45 -16.29
CA PRO A 301 0.65 -9.17 -17.39
C PRO A 301 -0.75 -8.64 -17.70
N LEU A 302 -0.83 -7.43 -18.13
CA LEU A 302 -2.11 -6.77 -18.28
C LEU A 302 -2.46 -6.61 -19.74
N SER A 303 -3.75 -6.60 -20.05
CA SER A 303 -4.27 -6.42 -21.41
C SER A 303 -3.79 -5.12 -22.07
N HIS A 304 -3.36 -4.14 -21.28
CA HIS A 304 -2.77 -2.89 -21.77
C HIS A 304 -1.26 -2.96 -22.05
N HIS A 305 -0.57 -4.02 -21.65
CA HIS A 305 0.86 -4.20 -21.89
C HIS A 305 1.20 -4.13 -23.39
N THR A 306 0.51 -4.91 -24.21
CA THR A 306 0.69 -4.87 -25.68
C THR A 306 0.36 -3.50 -26.27
N SER A 307 -0.66 -2.83 -25.75
CA SER A 307 -1.00 -1.46 -26.15
C SER A 307 0.11 -0.48 -25.79
N PHE A 308 0.71 -0.58 -24.63
CA PHE A 308 1.82 0.29 -24.22
C PHE A 308 3.05 0.13 -25.12
N VAL A 309 3.46 -1.09 -25.43
CA VAL A 309 4.58 -1.36 -26.35
C VAL A 309 4.28 -0.83 -27.74
N ALA A 310 3.07 -1.04 -28.26
CA ALA A 310 2.65 -0.50 -29.54
C ALA A 310 2.67 1.04 -29.58
N ASP A 311 2.14 1.67 -28.54
CA ASP A 311 2.16 3.13 -28.37
C ASP A 311 3.57 3.68 -28.26
N LEU A 312 4.45 2.99 -27.54
CA LEU A 312 5.85 3.35 -27.39
C LEU A 312 6.59 3.28 -28.74
N ARG A 313 6.41 2.19 -29.52
CA ARG A 313 6.96 2.06 -30.87
C ARG A 313 6.47 3.17 -31.80
N ALA A 314 5.17 3.42 -31.81
CA ALA A 314 4.58 4.47 -32.65
C ALA A 314 5.12 5.86 -32.30
N THR A 315 5.31 6.15 -31.01
CA THR A 315 5.74 7.48 -30.56
C THR A 315 7.26 7.71 -30.72
N THR A 316 8.06 6.65 -30.55
CA THR A 316 9.54 6.75 -30.64
C THR A 316 10.09 6.48 -32.03
N GLY A 317 9.26 5.93 -32.94
CA GLY A 317 9.69 5.44 -34.27
C GLY A 317 10.56 4.18 -34.20
N ARG A 318 10.65 3.50 -33.05
CA ARG A 318 11.53 2.36 -32.82
C ARG A 318 10.76 1.06 -32.86
N ALA A 319 10.80 0.38 -34.02
CA ALA A 319 10.21 -0.95 -34.22
C ALA A 319 11.00 -2.07 -33.49
N ASP A 320 12.23 -1.80 -33.08
CA ASP A 320 13.14 -2.74 -32.41
C ASP A 320 12.85 -2.92 -30.91
N ILE A 321 11.94 -2.14 -30.34
CA ILE A 321 11.49 -2.32 -28.94
C ILE A 321 10.78 -3.68 -28.82
N PRO A 322 11.31 -4.64 -28.04
CA PRO A 322 10.73 -5.98 -27.96
C PRO A 322 9.40 -6.01 -27.20
N ASP A 323 8.54 -6.98 -27.49
CA ASP A 323 7.24 -7.13 -26.83
C ASP A 323 7.36 -7.46 -25.33
N ASP A 324 8.49 -8.05 -24.92
CA ASP A 324 8.76 -8.44 -23.53
C ASP A 324 9.47 -7.34 -22.70
N ILE A 325 9.58 -6.12 -23.21
CA ILE A 325 10.34 -5.03 -22.59
C ILE A 325 9.84 -4.67 -21.19
N VAL A 326 8.55 -4.86 -20.96
CA VAL A 326 7.86 -4.48 -19.73
C VAL A 326 7.94 -5.57 -18.66
N TRP A 327 8.54 -6.74 -18.96
CA TRP A 327 8.22 -7.94 -18.19
C TRP A 327 9.39 -8.76 -17.65
N LYS A 328 10.56 -8.29 -17.52
CA LYS A 328 11.58 -9.09 -16.80
C LYS A 328 11.91 -8.39 -15.48
N PRO A 329 11.57 -8.99 -14.31
CA PRO A 329 12.20 -8.55 -13.08
C PRO A 329 13.71 -8.61 -13.28
N ARG A 330 14.44 -7.61 -12.84
CA ARG A 330 15.90 -7.69 -12.75
C ARG A 330 16.22 -8.84 -11.81
N PRO A 331 17.19 -9.68 -12.17
CA PRO A 331 17.64 -10.77 -11.31
C PRO A 331 18.11 -10.27 -9.95
#